data_44c9c988969286c666f365875eb4e963
#
_entry.id   44c9c988969286c666f365875eb4e963
#
_cell.length_a   1.000
_cell.length_b   1.000
_cell.length_c   1.000
_cell.angle_alpha   90.00
_cell.angle_beta   90.00
_cell.angle_gamma   90.00
#
_symmetry.space_group_name_H-M   'P 1'
#
loop_
_entity.id
_entity.type
_entity.pdbx_description
1 polymer ?
#
loop_
_entity_poly.entity_id
_entity_poly.type
_entity_poly.pdbx_seq_one_letter_code
_entity_poly.pdbx_strand_id
1 'polypeptide(L)'
;MQERLRKLMGGLFILALAMALPAATVSWAKGKKAELTGPAKAGQKLFDENCTMCHFADQTTNKIGPGLKGMFKNKELPYSHRPATVANVQEQIEKGNPEGKPMPMPAFGGKLSKADINNLIAYLKTL
;
A
#
# COMPACT_ATOMS: atom_id res chain seq x y z
N MET A 1 75.51 30.20 -28.59
CA MET A 1 74.84 30.37 -27.29
C MET A 1 73.34 30.04 -27.39
N GLN A 2 72.91 29.31 -28.41
CA GLN A 2 71.50 28.98 -28.61
C GLN A 2 71.11 27.50 -28.41
N GLU A 3 72.06 26.61 -28.27
CA GLU A 3 71.79 25.16 -28.14
C GLU A 3 71.56 24.67 -26.75
N ARG A 4 71.84 25.48 -25.73
CA ARG A 4 71.66 25.08 -24.34
C ARG A 4 70.25 25.32 -23.79
N LEU A 5 69.41 26.05 -24.53
CA LEU A 5 68.06 26.39 -24.06
C LEU A 5 66.99 25.38 -24.54
N ARG A 6 67.32 24.52 -25.51
CA ARG A 6 66.37 23.52 -26.05
C ARG A 6 66.24 22.21 -25.23
N LYS A 7 67.14 22.01 -24.24
CA LYS A 7 67.15 20.74 -23.47
C LYS A 7 66.40 20.80 -22.12
N LEU A 8 65.81 21.95 -21.77
CA LEU A 8 65.07 22.10 -20.51
C LEU A 8 63.54 22.14 -20.66
N MET A 9 63.02 21.99 -21.87
CA MET A 9 61.57 21.92 -22.11
C MET A 9 61.08 20.51 -22.46
N GLY A 10 61.79 19.48 -22.00
CA GLY A 10 61.42 18.11 -22.17
C GLY A 10 60.84 17.55 -20.89
N GLY A 11 59.57 17.34 -20.82
CA GLY A 11 59.02 16.39 -19.90
C GLY A 11 58.21 16.89 -18.72
N LEU A 12 57.07 17.47 -18.95
CA LEU A 12 55.97 17.38 -17.99
C LEU A 12 54.68 16.95 -18.71
N PHE A 13 54.64 15.68 -19.11
CA PHE A 13 53.40 15.03 -19.44
C PHE A 13 52.65 14.80 -18.13
N ILE A 14 51.80 15.73 -17.76
CA ILE A 14 50.82 15.51 -16.72
C ILE A 14 49.78 14.55 -17.27
N LEU A 15 49.91 13.28 -16.91
CA LEU A 15 48.88 12.27 -17.13
C LEU A 15 47.68 12.65 -16.25
N ALA A 16 46.74 13.41 -16.80
CA ALA A 16 45.43 13.63 -16.18
C ALA A 16 44.66 12.32 -16.30
N LEU A 17 44.81 11.47 -15.27
CA LEU A 17 43.97 10.28 -15.06
C LEU A 17 42.58 10.78 -14.68
N ALA A 18 41.73 10.96 -15.68
CA ALA A 18 40.30 11.21 -15.45
C ALA A 18 39.65 9.97 -14.81
N MET A 19 39.56 9.96 -13.49
CA MET A 19 38.70 9.02 -12.77
C MET A 19 37.26 9.32 -13.15
N ALA A 20 36.73 8.66 -14.16
CA ALA A 20 35.32 8.60 -14.45
C ALA A 20 34.65 7.75 -13.32
N LEU A 21 34.16 8.42 -12.30
CA LEU A 21 33.27 7.80 -11.31
C LEU A 21 31.99 7.39 -12.06
N PRO A 22 31.59 6.11 -12.02
CA PRO A 22 30.28 5.73 -12.54
C PRO A 22 29.23 6.42 -11.66
N ALA A 23 28.46 7.34 -12.24
CA ALA A 23 27.28 7.88 -11.61
C ALA A 23 26.30 6.72 -11.40
N ALA A 24 26.31 6.15 -10.19
CA ALA A 24 25.32 5.17 -9.80
C ALA A 24 23.97 5.89 -9.79
N THR A 25 23.22 5.72 -10.88
CA THR A 25 21.84 6.17 -10.95
C THR A 25 21.04 5.32 -9.95
N VAL A 26 20.82 5.87 -8.77
CA VAL A 26 19.89 5.28 -7.81
C VAL A 26 18.49 5.38 -8.43
N SER A 27 18.11 4.32 -9.13
CA SER A 27 16.76 4.15 -9.65
C SER A 27 15.85 3.95 -8.43
N TRP A 28 15.16 4.99 -8.03
CA TRP A 28 14.09 4.90 -7.04
C TRP A 28 12.95 4.14 -7.69
N ALA A 29 12.99 2.81 -7.56
CA ALA A 29 11.87 1.96 -7.92
C ALA A 29 10.70 2.36 -7.00
N LYS A 30 9.84 3.23 -7.52
CA LYS A 30 8.55 3.54 -6.92
C LYS A 30 7.83 2.20 -6.80
N GLY A 31 7.74 1.66 -5.57
CA GLY A 31 7.19 0.33 -5.32
C GLY A 31 5.82 0.24 -5.97
N LYS A 32 5.72 -0.47 -7.07
CA LYS A 32 4.43 -0.80 -7.69
C LYS A 32 3.67 -1.61 -6.64
N LYS A 33 2.58 -1.06 -6.12
CA LYS A 33 1.62 -1.84 -5.34
C LYS A 33 1.32 -3.09 -6.18
N ALA A 34 1.54 -4.28 -5.62
CA ALA A 34 1.32 -5.52 -6.35
C ALA A 34 -0.09 -5.51 -6.93
N GLU A 35 -0.21 -5.81 -8.22
CA GLU A 35 -1.52 -5.86 -8.87
C GLU A 35 -2.36 -6.98 -8.24
N LEU A 36 -3.54 -6.61 -7.77
CA LEU A 36 -4.46 -7.56 -7.18
C LEU A 36 -5.00 -8.50 -8.26
N THR A 37 -5.05 -9.79 -7.95
CA THR A 37 -5.57 -10.83 -8.86
C THR A 37 -6.62 -11.69 -8.15
N GLY A 38 -7.39 -12.45 -8.93
CA GLY A 38 -8.35 -13.41 -8.40
C GLY A 38 -9.36 -12.81 -7.41
N PRO A 39 -9.61 -13.50 -6.28
CA PRO A 39 -10.59 -13.08 -5.29
C PRO A 39 -10.37 -11.67 -4.73
N ALA A 40 -9.11 -11.27 -4.50
CA ALA A 40 -8.80 -9.94 -3.97
C ALA A 40 -9.18 -8.83 -4.95
N LYS A 41 -9.00 -9.03 -6.26
CA LYS A 41 -9.43 -8.07 -7.28
C LYS A 41 -10.96 -7.95 -7.35
N ALA A 42 -11.66 -9.08 -7.30
CA ALA A 42 -13.12 -9.10 -7.22
C ALA A 42 -13.61 -8.40 -5.93
N GLY A 43 -12.96 -8.66 -4.81
CA GLY A 43 -13.25 -8.01 -3.53
C GLY A 43 -13.00 -6.52 -3.53
N GLN A 44 -11.95 -6.04 -4.22
CA GLN A 44 -11.71 -4.60 -4.40
C GLN A 44 -12.90 -3.93 -5.10
N LYS A 45 -13.39 -4.52 -6.19
CA LYS A 45 -14.56 -3.99 -6.90
C LYS A 45 -15.79 -3.89 -6.00
N LEU A 46 -16.06 -4.95 -5.23
CA LEU A 46 -17.17 -4.96 -4.27
C LEU A 46 -17.01 -3.89 -3.18
N PHE A 47 -15.76 -3.68 -2.73
CA PHE A 47 -15.43 -2.63 -1.77
C PHE A 47 -15.70 -1.23 -2.35
N ASP A 48 -15.25 -1.00 -3.57
CA ASP A 48 -15.43 0.28 -4.26
C ASP A 48 -16.90 0.63 -4.45
N GLU A 49 -17.72 -0.37 -4.74
CA GLU A 49 -19.16 -0.21 -4.96
C GLU A 49 -19.98 -0.03 -3.66
N ASN A 50 -19.54 -0.62 -2.54
CA ASN A 50 -20.39 -0.74 -1.35
C ASN A 50 -19.81 -0.12 -0.08
N CYS A 51 -18.50 0.08 0.01
CA CYS A 51 -17.83 0.40 1.28
C CYS A 51 -17.12 1.75 1.28
N THR A 52 -16.70 2.25 0.11
CA THR A 52 -15.91 3.49 0.00
C THR A 52 -16.65 4.74 0.46
N MET A 53 -17.97 4.73 0.48
CA MET A 53 -18.74 5.85 1.03
C MET A 53 -18.39 6.07 2.51
N CYS A 54 -18.20 5.00 3.27
CA CYS A 54 -18.01 5.03 4.71
C CYS A 54 -16.58 4.73 5.16
N HIS A 55 -15.77 4.01 4.36
CA HIS A 55 -14.46 3.54 4.76
C HIS A 55 -13.35 3.99 3.80
N PHE A 56 -12.18 4.32 4.35
CA PHE A 56 -10.95 4.38 3.60
C PHE A 56 -10.28 3.00 3.59
N ALA A 57 -9.87 2.53 2.42
CA ALA A 57 -9.14 1.28 2.29
C ALA A 57 -7.66 1.42 2.72
N ASP A 58 -7.04 2.52 2.35
CA ASP A 58 -5.59 2.74 2.41
C ASP A 58 -5.14 3.67 3.55
N GLN A 59 -6.04 4.03 4.45
CA GLN A 59 -5.78 4.92 5.58
C GLN A 59 -6.26 4.29 6.88
N THR A 60 -5.65 4.72 7.98
CA THR A 60 -6.07 4.36 9.34
C THR A 60 -7.04 5.38 9.94
N THR A 61 -7.17 6.55 9.31
CA THR A 61 -8.08 7.61 9.74
C THR A 61 -9.53 7.24 9.45
N ASN A 62 -10.43 7.67 10.34
CA ASN A 62 -11.86 7.45 10.16
C ASN A 62 -12.43 8.35 9.04
N LYS A 63 -13.44 7.82 8.35
CA LYS A 63 -14.35 8.56 7.49
C LYS A 63 -15.71 8.64 8.20
N ILE A 64 -16.74 7.99 7.71
CA ILE A 64 -17.96 7.71 8.48
C ILE A 64 -17.71 6.50 9.38
N GLY A 65 -17.12 5.44 8.81
CA GLY A 65 -16.61 4.30 9.54
C GLY A 65 -15.09 4.36 9.70
N PRO A 66 -14.49 3.38 10.37
CA PRO A 66 -13.05 3.33 10.57
C PRO A 66 -12.28 3.14 9.27
N GLY A 67 -11.05 3.69 9.20
CA GLY A 67 -10.11 3.34 8.15
C GLY A 67 -9.66 1.89 8.28
N LEU A 68 -9.49 1.19 7.14
CA LEU A 68 -9.31 -0.26 7.13
C LEU A 68 -7.88 -0.71 6.82
N LYS A 69 -6.95 0.25 6.63
CA LYS A 69 -5.53 -0.07 6.40
C LYS A 69 -4.97 -0.88 7.57
N GLY A 70 -4.51 -2.08 7.26
CA GLY A 70 -3.92 -2.98 8.25
C GLY A 70 -4.92 -3.52 9.28
N MET A 71 -6.20 -3.51 9.00
CA MET A 71 -7.26 -3.89 9.95
C MET A 71 -7.02 -5.27 10.57
N PHE A 72 -6.58 -6.27 9.80
CA PHE A 72 -6.29 -7.61 10.31
C PHE A 72 -5.01 -7.71 11.17
N LYS A 73 -4.22 -6.62 11.25
CA LYS A 73 -3.05 -6.54 12.15
C LYS A 73 -3.41 -6.00 13.53
N ASN A 74 -4.61 -5.47 13.68
CA ASN A 74 -5.12 -5.00 14.95
C ASN A 74 -5.53 -6.19 15.84
N LYS A 75 -5.47 -6.02 17.15
CA LYS A 75 -5.99 -7.04 18.08
C LYS A 75 -7.51 -7.12 18.03
N GLU A 76 -8.16 -5.96 17.85
CA GLU A 76 -9.60 -5.81 17.94
C GLU A 76 -10.14 -4.96 16.79
N LEU A 77 -11.38 -5.20 16.44
CA LEU A 77 -12.14 -4.37 15.51
C LEU A 77 -12.52 -3.06 16.21
N PRO A 78 -12.40 -1.92 15.52
CA PRO A 78 -12.86 -0.65 16.03
C PRO A 78 -14.35 -0.71 16.39
N TYR A 79 -14.73 -0.06 17.47
CA TYR A 79 -16.09 0.05 18.01
C TYR A 79 -16.71 -1.23 18.60
N SER A 80 -16.53 -2.40 18.00
CA SER A 80 -17.08 -3.64 18.55
C SER A 80 -16.17 -4.30 19.58
N HIS A 81 -14.91 -3.91 19.64
CA HIS A 81 -13.86 -4.49 20.50
C HIS A 81 -13.72 -6.02 20.39
N ARG A 82 -14.30 -6.60 19.35
CA ARG A 82 -14.16 -8.03 19.06
C ARG A 82 -12.80 -8.29 18.39
N PRO A 83 -12.19 -9.46 18.60
CA PRO A 83 -10.94 -9.80 17.92
C PRO A 83 -11.03 -9.61 16.40
N ALA A 84 -9.97 -9.04 15.78
CA ALA A 84 -9.93 -8.78 14.34
C ALA A 84 -9.67 -10.08 13.55
N THR A 85 -10.52 -11.05 13.69
CA THR A 85 -10.48 -12.35 12.99
C THR A 85 -11.33 -12.32 11.72
N VAL A 86 -11.05 -13.23 10.79
CA VAL A 86 -11.85 -13.40 9.57
C VAL A 86 -13.32 -13.65 9.92
N ALA A 87 -13.61 -14.51 10.88
CA ALA A 87 -14.97 -14.84 11.29
C ALA A 87 -15.73 -13.61 11.82
N ASN A 88 -15.08 -12.81 12.67
CA ASN A 88 -15.70 -11.61 13.23
C ASN A 88 -15.90 -10.51 12.18
N VAL A 89 -14.96 -10.37 11.23
CA VAL A 89 -15.11 -9.44 10.10
C VAL A 89 -16.23 -9.90 9.16
N GLN A 90 -16.30 -11.18 8.86
CA GLN A 90 -17.38 -11.75 8.06
C GLN A 90 -18.73 -11.47 8.71
N GLU A 91 -18.88 -11.80 9.98
CA GLU A 91 -20.12 -11.54 10.72
C GLU A 91 -20.46 -10.04 10.76
N GLN A 92 -19.46 -9.17 10.94
CA GLN A 92 -19.63 -7.71 10.90
C GLN A 92 -20.16 -7.24 9.54
N ILE A 93 -19.68 -7.81 8.43
CA ILE A 93 -20.18 -7.49 7.09
C ILE A 93 -21.60 -8.03 6.91
N GLU A 94 -21.85 -9.27 7.31
CA GLU A 94 -23.16 -9.92 7.18
C GLU A 94 -24.26 -9.23 7.99
N LYS A 95 -23.97 -8.91 9.25
CA LYS A 95 -24.96 -8.38 10.21
C LYS A 95 -24.92 -6.86 10.36
N GLY A 96 -23.84 -6.20 9.89
CA GLY A 96 -23.61 -4.80 10.13
C GLY A 96 -23.23 -4.50 11.58
N ASN A 97 -23.29 -3.22 11.95
CA ASN A 97 -23.13 -2.75 13.32
C ASN A 97 -24.19 -1.68 13.61
N PRO A 98 -25.33 -2.05 14.18
CA PRO A 98 -26.45 -1.13 14.44
C PRO A 98 -26.09 -0.05 15.48
N GLU A 99 -25.11 -0.31 16.34
CA GLU A 99 -24.65 0.64 17.36
C GLU A 99 -23.45 1.48 16.92
N GLY A 100 -23.02 1.32 15.65
CA GLY A 100 -21.88 2.07 15.08
C GLY A 100 -22.07 3.57 15.14
N LYS A 101 -21.01 4.31 15.45
CA LYS A 101 -20.99 5.78 15.51
C LYS A 101 -20.02 6.32 14.45
N PRO A 102 -20.28 7.48 13.85
CA PRO A 102 -21.47 8.37 13.99
C PRO A 102 -22.71 7.83 13.27
N MET A 103 -22.59 6.78 12.46
CA MET A 103 -23.70 6.13 11.76
C MET A 103 -23.60 4.62 11.89
N PRO A 104 -24.74 3.90 11.99
CA PRO A 104 -24.78 2.44 11.92
C PRO A 104 -24.14 1.92 10.62
N MET A 105 -23.37 0.84 10.71
CA MET A 105 -22.96 0.10 9.52
C MET A 105 -24.11 -0.80 9.07
N PRO A 106 -24.57 -0.71 7.83
CA PRO A 106 -25.65 -1.56 7.34
C PRO A 106 -25.20 -3.02 7.22
N ALA A 107 -26.18 -3.93 7.30
CA ALA A 107 -25.96 -5.35 7.04
C ALA A 107 -25.90 -5.62 5.53
N PHE A 108 -24.95 -6.46 5.12
CA PHE A 108 -24.76 -6.85 3.70
C PHE A 108 -25.09 -8.32 3.43
N GLY A 109 -25.40 -9.14 4.44
CA GLY A 109 -25.70 -10.56 4.26
C GLY A 109 -26.90 -10.88 3.38
N GLY A 110 -27.84 -9.93 3.20
CA GLY A 110 -28.96 -10.06 2.24
C GLY A 110 -28.68 -9.47 0.87
N LYS A 111 -27.55 -8.73 0.70
CA LYS A 111 -27.18 -8.01 -0.52
C LYS A 111 -26.01 -8.68 -1.25
N LEU A 112 -25.05 -9.19 -0.50
CA LEU A 112 -23.87 -9.87 -1.01
C LEU A 112 -23.98 -11.37 -0.74
N SER A 113 -23.57 -12.18 -1.73
CA SER A 113 -23.47 -13.62 -1.53
C SER A 113 -22.30 -13.96 -0.59
N LYS A 114 -22.27 -15.19 -0.08
CA LYS A 114 -21.12 -15.69 0.69
C LYS A 114 -19.81 -15.63 -0.11
N ALA A 115 -19.87 -15.89 -1.40
CA ALA A 115 -18.70 -15.81 -2.29
C ALA A 115 -18.20 -14.36 -2.39
N ASP A 116 -19.11 -13.39 -2.52
CA ASP A 116 -18.77 -11.96 -2.56
C ASP A 116 -18.13 -11.51 -1.26
N ILE A 117 -18.67 -11.92 -0.13
CA ILE A 117 -18.10 -11.61 1.20
C ILE A 117 -16.70 -12.22 1.34
N ASN A 118 -16.49 -13.46 0.88
CA ASN A 118 -15.18 -14.08 0.89
C ASN A 118 -14.17 -13.32 -0.01
N ASN A 119 -14.60 -12.87 -1.19
CA ASN A 119 -13.79 -12.03 -2.06
C ASN A 119 -13.44 -10.69 -1.39
N LEU A 120 -14.41 -10.06 -0.76
CA LEU A 120 -14.22 -8.82 0.00
C LEU A 120 -13.21 -9.01 1.13
N ILE A 121 -13.30 -10.10 1.88
CA ILE A 121 -12.33 -10.45 2.94
C ILE A 121 -10.93 -10.68 2.34
N ALA A 122 -10.84 -11.34 1.18
CA ALA A 122 -9.56 -11.52 0.50
C ALA A 122 -8.92 -10.17 0.14
N TYR A 123 -9.70 -9.20 -0.29
CA TYR A 123 -9.22 -7.84 -0.51
C TYR A 123 -8.78 -7.15 0.79
N LEU A 124 -9.62 -7.18 1.83
CA LEU A 124 -9.33 -6.55 3.11
C LEU A 124 -8.04 -7.06 3.76
N LYS A 125 -7.65 -8.31 3.49
CA LYS A 125 -6.37 -8.88 3.94
C LYS A 125 -5.15 -8.27 3.23
N THR A 126 -5.34 -7.58 2.12
CA THR A 126 -4.25 -6.93 1.37
C THR A 126 -3.98 -5.50 1.81
N LEU A 127 -4.79 -4.94 2.70
CA LEU A 127 -4.72 -3.57 3.20
C LEU A 127 -3.76 -3.41 4.43
#